data_4adc5ae5b98bdb31f4d3885057476504
#
_entry.id   4adc5ae5b98bdb31f4d3885057476504
#
_cell.length_a   1.000
_cell.length_b   1.000
_cell.length_c   1.000
_cell.angle_alpha   90.00
_cell.angle_beta   90.00
_cell.angle_gamma   90.00
#
_symmetry.space_group_name_H-M   'P 1'
#
loop_
_entity.id
_entity.type
_entity.pdbx_description
1 polymer ?
#
loop_
_entity_poly.entity_id
_entity_poly.type
_entity_poly.pdbx_seq_one_letter_code
_entity_poly.pdbx_strand_id
1 'polypeptide(L)'
;MPVLRVPVVALAVVLASLAGAPLSAQVRLADESDRAAFRAWFVLLADAQFERATPDVADCAALIRHAFREALRAHTPEWVRRSALPFAPQFADVQSAPKAGSGGWPLFQISDGPKPQFAEFADARTLIGFNTRPLGRDTKALRAGDLLYFRQPGQKEPDHLMVFVGRSMFDAEGDDWVVYHTGPTPDGPGEVRKVRLATLQQHPAPRWRPLTSNPQFIGVYRLAVL
;
A
#
# COMPACT_ATOMS: atom_id res chain seq x y z
N MET A 1 52.22 14.71 64.25
CA MET A 1 50.77 14.53 63.97
C MET A 1 50.61 14.33 62.45
N PRO A 2 50.22 13.14 61.95
CA PRO A 2 50.01 12.91 60.53
C PRO A 2 48.61 13.32 60.15
N VAL A 3 48.51 14.09 59.07
CA VAL A 3 47.24 14.54 58.47
C VAL A 3 46.71 13.45 57.52
N LEU A 4 45.54 12.91 57.88
CA LEU A 4 44.84 11.88 57.11
C LEU A 4 44.18 12.54 55.84
N ARG A 5 44.65 12.20 54.67
CA ARG A 5 44.00 12.61 53.40
C ARG A 5 42.93 11.61 53.00
N VAL A 6 41.68 12.03 53.02
CA VAL A 6 40.51 11.26 52.53
C VAL A 6 40.44 11.45 50.99
N PRO A 7 40.36 10.36 50.20
CA PRO A 7 40.16 10.48 48.74
C PRO A 7 38.68 10.80 48.43
N VAL A 8 38.45 11.85 47.66
CA VAL A 8 37.15 12.18 47.09
C VAL A 8 36.91 11.27 45.87
N VAL A 9 35.99 10.34 46.00
CA VAL A 9 35.55 9.52 44.87
C VAL A 9 34.50 10.34 44.08
N ALA A 10 34.87 10.77 42.90
CA ALA A 10 33.93 11.40 41.95
C ALA A 10 33.04 10.37 41.32
N LEU A 11 31.73 10.38 41.67
CA LEU A 11 30.71 9.56 41.07
C LEU A 11 30.34 10.16 39.68
N ALA A 12 30.82 9.53 38.58
CA ALA A 12 30.42 9.89 37.24
C ALA A 12 29.02 9.33 36.97
N VAL A 13 28.03 10.20 36.94
CA VAL A 13 26.66 9.86 36.51
C VAL A 13 26.67 9.79 34.96
N VAL A 14 26.61 8.55 34.45
CA VAL A 14 26.40 8.32 33.00
C VAL A 14 24.91 8.54 32.72
N LEU A 15 24.58 9.68 32.17
CA LEU A 15 23.28 9.95 31.57
C LEU A 15 23.15 9.11 30.30
N ALA A 16 22.52 7.93 30.39
CA ALA A 16 22.08 7.16 29.24
C ALA A 16 20.98 7.97 28.54
N SER A 17 21.33 8.58 27.40
CA SER A 17 20.37 9.19 26.50
C SER A 17 19.45 8.11 25.98
N LEU A 18 18.20 8.04 26.47
CA LEU A 18 17.12 7.31 25.86
C LEU A 18 16.88 7.96 24.49
N ALA A 19 17.57 7.46 23.46
CA ALA A 19 17.23 7.77 22.09
C ALA A 19 15.81 7.24 21.87
N GLY A 20 14.82 8.14 21.94
CA GLY A 20 13.44 7.81 21.60
C GLY A 20 13.43 7.22 20.20
N ALA A 21 12.75 6.07 20.03
CA ALA A 21 12.53 5.48 18.71
C ALA A 21 12.02 6.60 17.77
N PRO A 22 12.52 6.70 16.55
CA PRO A 22 12.05 7.72 15.62
C PRO A 22 10.54 7.56 15.46
N LEU A 23 9.80 8.66 15.64
CA LEU A 23 8.38 8.72 15.33
C LEU A 23 8.23 8.22 13.89
N SER A 24 7.43 7.17 13.70
CA SER A 24 7.14 6.63 12.38
C SER A 24 6.66 7.77 11.49
N ALA A 25 7.35 8.03 10.40
CA ALA A 25 6.95 9.04 9.43
C ALA A 25 6.30 8.34 8.23
N GLN A 26 5.37 9.03 7.58
CA GLN A 26 4.78 8.52 6.33
C GLN A 26 5.88 8.18 5.34
N VAL A 27 5.83 6.98 4.76
CA VAL A 27 6.78 6.57 3.73
C VAL A 27 6.66 7.49 2.52
N ARG A 28 7.76 8.15 2.19
CA ARG A 28 7.88 9.00 1.00
C ARG A 28 9.18 8.67 0.29
N LEU A 29 9.07 8.30 -0.97
CA LEU A 29 10.22 8.03 -1.82
C LEU A 29 10.59 9.32 -2.56
N ALA A 30 11.70 9.92 -2.17
CA ALA A 30 12.16 11.18 -2.75
C ALA A 30 12.77 10.96 -4.15
N ASP A 31 13.41 9.80 -4.34
CA ASP A 31 14.08 9.44 -5.58
C ASP A 31 13.09 8.89 -6.62
N GLU A 32 13.23 9.30 -7.88
CA GLU A 32 12.38 8.81 -8.98
C GLU A 32 12.62 7.34 -9.29
N SER A 33 13.85 6.85 -9.15
CA SER A 33 14.18 5.43 -9.34
C SER A 33 13.47 4.56 -8.30
N ASP A 34 13.43 4.99 -7.05
CA ASP A 34 12.70 4.29 -5.99
C ASP A 34 11.18 4.32 -6.20
N ARG A 35 10.64 5.46 -6.67
CA ARG A 35 9.21 5.54 -7.03
C ARG A 35 8.87 4.62 -8.20
N ALA A 36 9.74 4.55 -9.20
CA ALA A 36 9.57 3.65 -10.33
C ALA A 36 9.64 2.17 -9.90
N ALA A 37 10.63 1.82 -9.07
CA ALA A 37 10.78 0.48 -8.50
C ALA A 37 9.55 0.08 -7.66
N PHE A 38 9.13 0.93 -6.73
CA PHE A 38 7.93 0.70 -5.93
C PHE A 38 6.70 0.49 -6.80
N ARG A 39 6.49 1.35 -7.79
CA ARG A 39 5.35 1.26 -8.71
C ARG A 39 5.33 -0.06 -9.46
N ALA A 40 6.48 -0.48 -10.01
CA ALA A 40 6.60 -1.73 -10.75
C ALA A 40 6.25 -2.94 -9.87
N TRP A 41 6.82 -3.00 -8.67
CA TRP A 41 6.51 -4.07 -7.71
C TRP A 41 5.08 -4.02 -7.21
N PHE A 42 4.57 -2.85 -6.83
CA PHE A 42 3.20 -2.69 -6.33
C PHE A 42 2.17 -3.19 -7.35
N VAL A 43 2.33 -2.80 -8.61
CA VAL A 43 1.44 -3.20 -9.70
C VAL A 43 1.52 -4.70 -9.96
N LEU A 44 2.74 -5.25 -10.09
CA LEU A 44 2.92 -6.68 -10.30
C LEU A 44 2.30 -7.50 -9.17
N LEU A 45 2.52 -7.09 -7.92
CA LEU A 45 2.05 -7.83 -6.75
C LEU A 45 0.54 -7.73 -6.55
N ALA A 46 -0.07 -6.60 -6.92
CA ALA A 46 -1.53 -6.50 -6.95
C ALA A 46 -2.13 -7.38 -8.06
N ASP A 47 -1.52 -7.38 -9.25
CA ASP A 47 -1.98 -8.19 -10.39
C ASP A 47 -1.82 -9.70 -10.11
N ALA A 48 -0.71 -10.10 -9.49
CA ALA A 48 -0.45 -11.49 -9.11
C ALA A 48 -1.50 -12.08 -8.17
N GLN A 49 -2.22 -11.25 -7.40
CA GLN A 49 -3.29 -11.73 -6.52
C GLN A 49 -4.49 -12.29 -7.29
N PHE A 50 -4.70 -11.90 -8.53
CA PHE A 50 -5.71 -12.53 -9.39
C PHE A 50 -5.30 -13.94 -9.79
N GLU A 51 -4.03 -14.15 -10.12
CA GLU A 51 -3.50 -15.48 -10.50
C GLU A 51 -3.44 -16.41 -9.29
N ARG A 52 -3.05 -15.88 -8.13
CA ARG A 52 -2.91 -16.62 -6.89
C ARG A 52 -3.12 -15.70 -5.69
N ALA A 53 -4.34 -15.67 -5.20
CA ALA A 53 -4.67 -14.90 -3.99
C ALA A 53 -3.92 -15.47 -2.76
N THR A 54 -3.37 -14.58 -1.94
CA THR A 54 -2.80 -14.94 -0.64
C THR A 54 -3.88 -14.85 0.45
N PRO A 55 -3.84 -15.71 1.50
CA PRO A 55 -4.90 -15.78 2.50
C PRO A 55 -5.16 -14.48 3.28
N ASP A 56 -4.17 -13.60 3.37
CA ASP A 56 -4.29 -12.30 4.06
C ASP A 56 -4.95 -11.22 3.19
N VAL A 57 -5.21 -11.49 1.91
CA VAL A 57 -5.94 -10.60 1.00
C VAL A 57 -7.43 -10.94 1.02
N ALA A 58 -8.12 -10.48 2.06
CA ALA A 58 -9.54 -10.79 2.30
C ALA A 58 -10.51 -9.66 1.92
N ASP A 59 -10.00 -8.48 1.53
CA ASP A 59 -10.77 -7.32 1.09
C ASP A 59 -9.93 -6.39 0.18
N CYS A 60 -10.55 -5.33 -0.34
CA CYS A 60 -9.88 -4.39 -1.24
C CYS A 60 -8.75 -3.60 -0.56
N ALA A 61 -8.87 -3.29 0.73
CA ALA A 61 -7.82 -2.62 1.48
C ALA A 61 -6.65 -3.57 1.79
N ALA A 62 -6.95 -4.84 2.09
CA ALA A 62 -5.96 -5.89 2.28
C ALA A 62 -5.11 -6.10 1.01
N LEU A 63 -5.73 -6.09 -0.17
CA LEU A 63 -5.04 -6.16 -1.46
C LEU A 63 -3.99 -5.03 -1.58
N ILE A 64 -4.38 -3.80 -1.27
CA ILE A 64 -3.49 -2.63 -1.36
C ILE A 64 -2.39 -2.72 -0.30
N ARG A 65 -2.73 -3.05 0.96
CA ARG A 65 -1.75 -3.19 2.05
C ARG A 65 -0.73 -4.28 1.76
N HIS A 66 -1.18 -5.41 1.23
CA HIS A 66 -0.32 -6.52 0.82
C HIS A 66 0.66 -6.07 -0.27
N ALA A 67 0.16 -5.57 -1.39
CA ALA A 67 0.99 -5.13 -2.51
C ALA A 67 1.95 -3.99 -2.11
N PHE A 68 1.49 -3.04 -1.28
CA PHE A 68 2.31 -1.94 -0.77
C PHE A 68 3.48 -2.45 0.09
N ARG A 69 3.19 -3.33 1.04
CA ARG A 69 4.18 -3.89 1.98
C ARG A 69 5.21 -4.72 1.24
N GLU A 70 4.75 -5.61 0.38
CA GLU A 70 5.63 -6.47 -0.38
C GLU A 70 6.49 -5.66 -1.37
N ALA A 71 5.97 -4.58 -2.01
CA ALA A 71 6.74 -3.71 -2.90
C ALA A 71 7.92 -2.98 -2.22
N LEU A 72 7.88 -2.83 -0.90
CA LEU A 72 8.97 -2.21 -0.12
C LEU A 72 10.00 -3.24 0.40
N ARG A 73 9.75 -4.53 0.24
CA ARG A 73 10.69 -5.58 0.67
C ARG A 73 11.87 -5.71 -0.28
N ALA A 74 12.94 -6.33 0.21
CA ALA A 74 14.01 -6.82 -0.65
C ALA A 74 13.54 -8.10 -1.36
N HIS A 75 13.61 -8.11 -2.68
CA HIS A 75 13.18 -9.23 -3.52
C HIS A 75 14.36 -10.17 -3.83
N THR A 76 14.89 -10.80 -2.77
CA THR A 76 15.97 -11.78 -2.88
C THR A 76 15.56 -12.98 -3.74
N PRO A 77 16.52 -13.75 -4.30
CA PRO A 77 16.20 -14.98 -5.03
C PRO A 77 15.32 -15.95 -4.22
N GLU A 78 15.49 -15.99 -2.90
CA GLU A 78 14.64 -16.79 -2.02
C GLU A 78 13.20 -16.25 -1.95
N TRP A 79 13.03 -14.93 -1.84
CA TRP A 79 11.73 -14.29 -1.88
C TRP A 79 11.02 -14.58 -3.22
N VAL A 80 11.74 -14.43 -4.35
CA VAL A 80 11.19 -14.73 -5.69
C VAL A 80 10.72 -16.17 -5.80
N ARG A 81 11.49 -17.13 -5.31
CA ARG A 81 11.06 -18.54 -5.29
C ARG A 81 9.81 -18.77 -4.45
N ARG A 82 9.69 -18.13 -3.29
CA ARG A 82 8.53 -18.25 -2.39
C ARG A 82 7.28 -17.56 -2.94
N SER A 83 7.45 -16.45 -3.65
CA SER A 83 6.33 -15.70 -4.24
C SER A 83 5.56 -16.50 -5.30
N ALA A 84 6.18 -17.58 -5.82
CA ALA A 84 5.60 -18.44 -6.86
C ALA A 84 5.10 -17.67 -8.09
N LEU A 85 5.74 -16.55 -8.42
CA LEU A 85 5.50 -15.86 -9.67
C LEU A 85 5.93 -16.75 -10.84
N PRO A 86 5.19 -16.78 -11.97
CA PRO A 86 5.50 -17.63 -13.11
C PRO A 86 6.74 -17.19 -13.90
N PHE A 87 7.33 -16.06 -13.52
CA PHE A 87 8.55 -15.49 -14.11
C PHE A 87 9.36 -14.77 -13.03
N ALA A 88 10.63 -14.50 -13.31
CA ALA A 88 11.51 -13.70 -12.45
C ALA A 88 11.45 -12.23 -12.88
N PRO A 89 10.80 -11.33 -12.09
CA PRO A 89 10.77 -9.92 -12.42
C PRO A 89 12.17 -9.31 -12.43
N GLN A 90 12.43 -8.44 -13.40
CA GLN A 90 13.72 -7.73 -13.54
C GLN A 90 13.60 -6.29 -13.05
N PHE A 91 12.93 -6.09 -11.89
CA PHE A 91 12.80 -4.78 -11.29
C PHE A 91 13.88 -4.55 -10.23
N ALA A 92 14.34 -3.30 -10.12
CA ALA A 92 15.15 -2.90 -8.98
C ALA A 92 14.34 -2.92 -7.68
N ASP A 93 15.00 -3.12 -6.55
CA ASP A 93 14.39 -2.93 -5.24
C ASP A 93 14.35 -1.44 -4.87
N VAL A 94 13.41 -1.07 -4.03
CA VAL A 94 13.36 0.26 -3.39
C VAL A 94 14.52 0.38 -2.40
N GLN A 95 15.44 1.30 -2.65
CA GLN A 95 16.67 1.45 -1.85
C GLN A 95 16.41 2.22 -0.54
N SER A 96 15.55 3.23 -0.57
CA SER A 96 15.21 4.07 0.59
C SER A 96 14.02 3.55 1.40
N ALA A 97 13.60 2.28 1.19
CA ALA A 97 12.51 1.69 1.93
C ALA A 97 12.80 1.64 3.44
N PRO A 98 11.85 2.04 4.30
CA PRO A 98 12.01 1.87 5.73
C PRO A 98 12.11 0.39 6.06
N LYS A 99 13.01 0.04 6.99
CA LYS A 99 13.16 -1.36 7.44
C LYS A 99 12.09 -1.70 8.47
N ALA A 100 11.59 -2.93 8.44
CA ALA A 100 10.75 -3.45 9.50
C ALA A 100 11.55 -3.46 10.82
N GLY A 101 10.94 -2.94 11.89
CA GLY A 101 11.50 -2.99 13.24
C GLY A 101 11.05 -4.20 14.04
N SER A 102 11.60 -4.38 15.23
CA SER A 102 11.17 -5.45 16.17
C SER A 102 9.72 -5.30 16.64
N GLY A 103 9.14 -4.09 16.56
CA GLY A 103 7.75 -3.79 16.89
C GLY A 103 6.77 -3.85 15.71
N GLY A 104 7.19 -4.43 14.56
CA GLY A 104 6.39 -4.49 13.35
C GLY A 104 6.78 -3.46 12.29
N TRP A 105 5.88 -3.24 11.33
CA TRP A 105 6.12 -2.34 10.21
C TRP A 105 4.92 -1.40 9.97
N PRO A 106 4.75 -0.36 10.84
CA PRO A 106 3.62 0.57 10.78
C PRO A 106 3.78 1.55 9.60
N LEU A 107 3.40 1.11 8.40
CA LEU A 107 3.59 1.82 7.14
C LEU A 107 2.46 2.82 6.83
N PHE A 108 1.27 2.61 7.41
CA PHE A 108 0.08 3.39 7.05
C PHE A 108 -0.25 4.42 8.11
N GLN A 109 -0.38 5.67 7.71
CA GLN A 109 -0.90 6.72 8.57
C GLN A 109 -2.39 6.45 8.84
N ILE A 110 -2.78 6.49 10.11
CA ILE A 110 -4.15 6.21 10.57
C ILE A 110 -4.83 7.41 11.24
N SER A 111 -4.10 8.48 11.51
CA SER A 111 -4.63 9.75 12.00
C SER A 111 -3.79 10.90 11.49
N ASP A 112 -4.35 12.11 11.53
CA ASP A 112 -3.62 13.35 11.27
C ASP A 112 -3.41 14.16 12.57
N GLY A 113 -2.97 15.42 12.42
CA GLY A 113 -2.71 16.33 13.52
C GLY A 113 -1.23 16.46 13.88
N PRO A 114 -0.92 17.10 15.03
CA PRO A 114 0.47 17.42 15.40
C PRO A 114 1.37 16.19 15.63
N LYS A 115 0.76 15.05 15.91
CA LYS A 115 1.44 13.77 16.12
C LYS A 115 0.68 12.67 15.36
N PRO A 116 0.88 12.53 14.04
CA PRO A 116 0.22 11.50 13.25
C PRO A 116 0.60 10.10 13.77
N GLN A 117 -0.35 9.20 13.77
CA GLN A 117 -0.16 7.80 14.17
C GLN A 117 -0.04 6.92 12.94
N PHE A 118 0.72 5.84 13.07
CA PHE A 118 0.96 4.87 12.03
C PHE A 118 0.67 3.46 12.53
N ALA A 119 0.18 2.60 11.64
CA ALA A 119 -0.13 1.21 11.93
C ALA A 119 0.21 0.31 10.73
N GLU A 120 0.20 -0.99 10.96
CA GLU A 120 0.28 -2.00 9.90
C GLU A 120 -1.06 -2.21 9.19
N PHE A 121 -2.15 -1.87 9.86
CA PHE A 121 -3.50 -1.95 9.35
C PHE A 121 -4.06 -0.57 9.06
N ALA A 122 -4.74 -0.45 7.91
CA ALA A 122 -5.58 0.68 7.53
C ALA A 122 -6.72 0.14 6.65
N ASP A 123 -7.96 0.50 6.95
CA ASP A 123 -9.11 0.20 6.11
C ASP A 123 -9.12 1.06 4.83
N ALA A 124 -10.09 0.82 3.95
CA ALA A 124 -10.18 1.52 2.67
C ALA A 124 -10.32 3.05 2.84
N ARG A 125 -11.10 3.49 3.82
CA ARG A 125 -11.33 4.91 4.10
C ARG A 125 -10.06 5.58 4.65
N THR A 126 -9.37 4.92 5.56
CA THR A 126 -8.11 5.38 6.15
C THR A 126 -6.99 5.43 5.10
N LEU A 127 -6.91 4.42 4.22
CA LEU A 127 -5.96 4.43 3.10
C LEU A 127 -6.18 5.65 2.21
N ILE A 128 -7.41 5.90 1.78
CA ILE A 128 -7.75 7.05 0.94
C ILE A 128 -7.50 8.37 1.66
N GLY A 129 -7.93 8.48 2.92
CA GLY A 129 -7.88 9.73 3.68
C GLY A 129 -6.46 10.21 4.03
N PHE A 130 -5.58 9.28 4.37
CA PHE A 130 -4.26 9.64 4.90
C PHE A 130 -3.07 9.14 4.07
N ASN A 131 -3.26 8.16 3.18
CA ASN A 131 -2.16 7.51 2.47
C ASN A 131 -2.19 7.72 0.96
N THR A 132 -3.08 8.59 0.50
CA THR A 132 -3.19 8.92 -0.93
C THR A 132 -3.40 10.42 -1.15
N ARG A 133 -3.28 10.84 -2.40
CA ARG A 133 -3.69 12.18 -2.87
C ARG A 133 -4.68 12.04 -4.01
N PRO A 134 -5.73 12.87 -4.07
CA PRO A 134 -6.70 12.85 -5.16
C PRO A 134 -6.08 13.37 -6.46
N LEU A 135 -6.49 12.79 -7.59
CA LEU A 135 -6.09 13.21 -8.93
C LEU A 135 -7.28 13.71 -9.77
N GLY A 136 -8.48 13.72 -9.18
CA GLY A 136 -9.72 14.06 -9.89
C GLY A 136 -10.49 12.82 -10.33
N ARG A 137 -11.39 12.98 -11.31
CA ARG A 137 -12.31 11.90 -11.74
C ARG A 137 -12.12 11.48 -13.20
N ASP A 138 -11.09 12.01 -13.86
CA ASP A 138 -10.77 11.66 -15.25
C ASP A 138 -9.87 10.41 -15.27
N THR A 139 -10.39 9.31 -15.80
CA THR A 139 -9.64 8.05 -15.94
C THR A 139 -8.65 8.06 -17.10
N LYS A 140 -8.64 9.08 -17.97
CA LYS A 140 -7.67 9.20 -19.08
C LYS A 140 -6.24 9.47 -18.59
N ALA A 141 -6.10 10.04 -17.37
CA ALA A 141 -4.81 10.36 -16.78
C ALA A 141 -4.26 9.28 -15.85
N LEU A 142 -4.92 8.11 -15.77
CA LEU A 142 -4.48 6.97 -14.97
C LEU A 142 -3.06 6.54 -15.32
N ARG A 143 -2.29 6.25 -14.29
CA ARG A 143 -0.99 5.59 -14.38
C ARG A 143 -1.03 4.31 -13.58
N ALA A 144 -0.33 3.29 -14.03
CA ALA A 144 -0.22 2.03 -13.28
C ALA A 144 0.11 2.29 -11.81
N GLY A 145 -0.62 1.67 -10.89
CA GLY A 145 -0.54 1.88 -9.44
C GLY A 145 -1.45 2.99 -8.90
N ASP A 146 -2.21 3.70 -9.73
CA ASP A 146 -3.28 4.57 -9.25
C ASP A 146 -4.48 3.74 -8.79
N LEU A 147 -5.27 4.31 -7.88
CA LEU A 147 -6.43 3.67 -7.28
C LEU A 147 -7.72 4.31 -7.82
N LEU A 148 -8.69 3.48 -8.15
CA LEU A 148 -10.06 3.91 -8.38
C LEU A 148 -10.82 3.77 -7.07
N TYR A 149 -11.44 4.84 -6.59
CA TYR A 149 -12.21 4.85 -5.35
C TYR A 149 -13.69 5.03 -5.62
N PHE A 150 -14.48 4.10 -5.09
CA PHE A 150 -15.93 4.11 -5.12
C PHE A 150 -16.50 4.15 -3.70
N ARG A 151 -17.65 4.80 -3.54
CA ARG A 151 -18.39 4.79 -2.29
C ARG A 151 -19.84 4.40 -2.53
N GLN A 152 -20.28 3.34 -1.85
CA GLN A 152 -21.61 2.74 -1.94
C GLN A 152 -22.37 2.94 -0.62
N PRO A 153 -23.06 4.08 -0.40
CA PRO A 153 -23.61 4.42 0.92
C PRO A 153 -24.60 3.42 1.51
N GLY A 154 -25.22 2.58 0.66
CA GLY A 154 -26.16 1.54 1.09
C GLY A 154 -25.52 0.22 1.51
N GLN A 155 -24.20 0.10 1.50
CA GLN A 155 -23.48 -1.11 1.89
C GLN A 155 -22.91 -0.98 3.31
N LYS A 156 -22.76 -2.12 4.02
CA LYS A 156 -22.14 -2.17 5.33
C LYS A 156 -20.69 -1.67 5.28
N GLU A 157 -19.97 -2.10 4.25
CA GLU A 157 -18.63 -1.62 3.93
C GLU A 157 -18.74 -0.75 2.67
N PRO A 158 -18.90 0.58 2.83
CA PRO A 158 -19.24 1.44 1.69
C PRO A 158 -18.06 1.80 0.81
N ASP A 159 -16.85 1.66 1.30
CA ASP A 159 -15.64 2.16 0.65
C ASP A 159 -14.94 1.04 -0.13
N HIS A 160 -14.82 1.21 -1.46
CA HIS A 160 -14.24 0.20 -2.37
C HIS A 160 -13.08 0.79 -3.15
N LEU A 161 -11.99 0.04 -3.18
CA LEU A 161 -10.76 0.39 -3.88
C LEU A 161 -10.43 -0.64 -4.95
N MET A 162 -9.97 -0.14 -6.10
CA MET A 162 -9.47 -0.97 -7.19
C MET A 162 -8.10 -0.43 -7.61
N VAL A 163 -7.16 -1.31 -7.94
CA VAL A 163 -5.82 -0.96 -8.41
C VAL A 163 -5.83 -0.91 -9.93
N PHE A 164 -5.48 0.21 -10.52
CA PHE A 164 -5.22 0.30 -11.95
C PHE A 164 -3.84 -0.30 -12.24
N VAL A 165 -3.84 -1.44 -12.90
CA VAL A 165 -2.61 -2.17 -13.25
C VAL A 165 -2.00 -1.60 -14.53
N GLY A 166 -2.82 -1.07 -15.45
CA GLY A 166 -2.41 -0.80 -16.80
C GLY A 166 -2.15 -2.12 -17.53
N ARG A 167 -1.04 -2.23 -18.23
CA ARG A 167 -0.66 -3.48 -18.91
C ARG A 167 -0.24 -4.54 -17.89
N SER A 168 -0.90 -5.69 -17.93
CA SER A 168 -0.57 -6.82 -17.09
C SER A 168 0.68 -7.55 -17.61
N MET A 169 1.51 -8.04 -16.69
CA MET A 169 2.62 -8.93 -17.03
C MET A 169 2.19 -10.40 -17.17
N PHE A 170 0.98 -10.72 -16.75
CA PHE A 170 0.38 -12.08 -16.85
C PHE A 170 -0.46 -12.24 -18.11
N ASP A 171 -0.64 -11.17 -18.90
CA ASP A 171 -1.52 -11.15 -20.05
C ASP A 171 -0.80 -10.52 -21.24
N ALA A 172 -0.75 -11.25 -22.36
CA ALA A 172 -0.13 -10.79 -23.60
C ALA A 172 -0.97 -9.72 -24.35
N GLU A 173 -2.27 -9.61 -23.99
CA GLU A 173 -3.14 -8.60 -24.58
C GLU A 173 -2.76 -7.21 -24.01
N GLY A 174 -2.53 -6.25 -24.88
CA GLY A 174 -2.05 -4.92 -24.51
C GLY A 174 -3.09 -4.01 -23.84
N ASP A 175 -4.10 -4.57 -23.20
CA ASP A 175 -5.21 -3.87 -22.55
C ASP A 175 -4.82 -3.23 -21.22
N ASP A 176 -5.60 -2.24 -20.81
CA ASP A 176 -5.53 -1.63 -19.48
C ASP A 176 -6.39 -2.41 -18.50
N TRP A 177 -5.76 -2.97 -17.46
CA TRP A 177 -6.40 -3.82 -16.46
C TRP A 177 -6.59 -3.12 -15.12
N VAL A 178 -7.62 -3.55 -14.43
CA VAL A 178 -7.97 -3.15 -13.06
C VAL A 178 -8.13 -4.41 -12.22
N VAL A 179 -7.50 -4.44 -11.05
CA VAL A 179 -7.59 -5.54 -10.09
C VAL A 179 -8.21 -5.06 -8.78
N TYR A 180 -9.12 -5.85 -8.22
CA TYR A 180 -9.77 -5.55 -6.95
C TYR A 180 -10.24 -6.82 -6.25
N HIS A 181 -10.46 -6.74 -4.94
CA HIS A 181 -11.14 -7.78 -4.17
C HIS A 181 -12.60 -7.38 -3.95
N THR A 182 -13.53 -8.32 -4.16
CA THR A 182 -14.97 -8.06 -4.01
C THR A 182 -15.39 -7.81 -2.56
N GLY A 183 -14.55 -8.19 -1.61
CA GLY A 183 -14.88 -8.21 -0.19
C GLY A 183 -15.76 -9.40 0.21
N PRO A 184 -15.87 -9.68 1.50
CA PRO A 184 -16.74 -10.75 1.99
C PRO A 184 -18.21 -10.40 1.79
N THR A 185 -19.00 -11.40 1.46
CA THR A 185 -20.46 -11.33 1.31
C THR A 185 -21.10 -12.37 2.22
N PRO A 186 -22.44 -12.35 2.44
CA PRO A 186 -23.11 -13.42 3.15
C PRO A 186 -22.88 -14.81 2.53
N ASP A 187 -22.60 -14.85 1.23
CA ASP A 187 -22.45 -16.10 0.45
C ASP A 187 -20.99 -16.60 0.43
N GLY A 188 -20.02 -15.82 0.95
CA GLY A 188 -18.62 -16.27 0.97
C GLY A 188 -17.60 -15.15 1.22
N PRO A 189 -16.31 -15.52 1.25
CA PRO A 189 -15.21 -14.61 1.59
C PRO A 189 -14.95 -13.55 0.52
N GLY A 190 -15.58 -13.65 -0.64
CA GLY A 190 -15.24 -12.85 -1.80
C GLY A 190 -14.04 -13.41 -2.57
N GLU A 191 -13.63 -12.69 -3.59
CA GLU A 191 -12.54 -13.09 -4.48
C GLU A 191 -11.80 -11.90 -5.08
N VAL A 192 -10.58 -12.11 -5.54
CA VAL A 192 -9.86 -11.16 -6.37
C VAL A 192 -10.37 -11.25 -7.80
N ARG A 193 -10.69 -10.11 -8.38
CA ARG A 193 -11.12 -9.99 -9.78
C ARG A 193 -10.18 -9.09 -10.56
N LYS A 194 -10.05 -9.43 -11.83
CA LYS A 194 -9.30 -8.67 -12.84
C LYS A 194 -10.22 -8.38 -14.02
N VAL A 195 -10.35 -7.13 -14.38
CA VAL A 195 -11.23 -6.69 -15.48
C VAL A 195 -10.54 -5.64 -16.33
N ARG A 196 -10.86 -5.58 -17.61
CA ARG A 196 -10.40 -4.49 -18.48
C ARG A 196 -11.06 -3.18 -18.04
N LEU A 197 -10.29 -2.08 -18.03
CA LEU A 197 -10.85 -0.76 -17.70
C LEU A 197 -12.03 -0.41 -18.61
N ALA A 198 -11.93 -0.71 -19.90
CA ALA A 198 -13.00 -0.48 -20.88
C ALA A 198 -14.28 -1.27 -20.52
N THR A 199 -14.13 -2.52 -20.06
CA THR A 199 -15.26 -3.33 -19.60
C THR A 199 -15.86 -2.78 -18.31
N LEU A 200 -15.01 -2.31 -17.37
CA LEU A 200 -15.48 -1.69 -16.13
C LEU A 200 -16.26 -0.37 -16.41
N GLN A 201 -15.83 0.41 -17.39
CA GLN A 201 -16.55 1.62 -17.84
C GLN A 201 -17.95 1.31 -18.40
N GLN A 202 -18.18 0.08 -18.86
CA GLN A 202 -19.44 -0.43 -19.38
C GLN A 202 -20.13 -1.39 -18.40
N HIS A 203 -19.68 -1.49 -17.15
CA HIS A 203 -20.22 -2.43 -16.17
C HIS A 203 -21.76 -2.40 -16.14
N PRO A 204 -22.47 -3.55 -16.10
CA PRO A 204 -23.93 -3.60 -16.16
C PRO A 204 -24.60 -2.78 -15.03
N ALA A 205 -24.03 -2.79 -13.83
CA ALA A 205 -24.49 -1.92 -12.74
C ALA A 205 -23.77 -0.55 -12.82
N PRO A 206 -24.46 0.56 -13.15
CA PRO A 206 -23.84 1.88 -13.36
C PRO A 206 -23.01 2.39 -12.18
N ARG A 207 -23.37 2.00 -10.97
CA ARG A 207 -22.66 2.38 -9.74
C ARG A 207 -21.19 1.95 -9.69
N TRP A 208 -20.78 1.00 -10.53
CA TRP A 208 -19.40 0.51 -10.61
C TRP A 208 -18.63 1.08 -11.80
N ARG A 209 -19.25 1.94 -12.61
CA ARG A 209 -18.57 2.56 -13.75
C ARG A 209 -17.67 3.69 -13.29
N PRO A 210 -16.37 3.69 -13.59
CA PRO A 210 -15.46 4.79 -13.25
C PRO A 210 -15.63 5.96 -14.23
N LEU A 211 -16.83 6.54 -14.22
CA LEU A 211 -17.22 7.67 -15.07
C LEU A 211 -17.52 8.91 -14.22
N THR A 212 -17.23 10.08 -14.73
CA THR A 212 -17.51 11.36 -14.05
C THR A 212 -19.00 11.56 -13.77
N SER A 213 -19.89 10.95 -14.55
CA SER A 213 -21.33 10.97 -14.35
C SER A 213 -21.84 10.05 -13.23
N ASN A 214 -21.01 9.10 -12.75
CA ASN A 214 -21.40 8.17 -11.69
C ASN A 214 -21.12 8.79 -10.30
N PRO A 215 -22.13 9.17 -9.50
CA PRO A 215 -21.91 9.78 -8.18
C PRO A 215 -21.21 8.87 -7.17
N GLN A 216 -21.27 7.53 -7.34
CA GLN A 216 -20.58 6.57 -6.49
C GLN A 216 -19.08 6.45 -6.83
N PHE A 217 -18.64 6.84 -8.03
CA PHE A 217 -17.23 6.95 -8.35
C PHE A 217 -16.68 8.25 -7.78
N ILE A 218 -15.95 8.17 -6.68
CA ILE A 218 -15.39 9.36 -6.01
C ILE A 218 -14.22 9.93 -6.79
N GLY A 219 -13.37 9.07 -7.37
CA GLY A 219 -12.28 9.54 -8.22
C GLY A 219 -11.08 8.60 -8.29
N VAL A 220 -10.04 9.14 -8.87
CA VAL A 220 -8.71 8.55 -9.01
C VAL A 220 -7.81 9.09 -7.90
N TYR A 221 -7.06 8.22 -7.27
CA TYR A 221 -6.14 8.54 -6.18
C TYR A 221 -4.76 7.94 -6.44
N ARG A 222 -3.72 8.60 -5.98
CA ARG A 222 -2.35 8.08 -6.04
C ARG A 222 -1.81 7.90 -4.64
N LEU A 223 -1.12 6.78 -4.40
CA LEU A 223 -0.44 6.55 -3.14
C LEU A 223 0.54 7.69 -2.82
N ALA A 224 0.53 8.17 -1.57
CA ALA A 224 1.35 9.31 -1.14
C ALA A 224 2.86 9.00 -1.16
N VAL A 225 3.22 7.73 -1.21
CA VAL A 225 4.60 7.26 -1.39
C VAL A 225 5.17 7.60 -2.78
N LEU A 226 4.29 7.82 -3.77
CA LEU A 226 4.57 8.17 -5.17
C LEU A 226 4.44 9.68 -5.41
#